data_ccd5ee794c53e0d666156568267fff41
#
_entry.id   ccd5ee794c53e0d666156568267fff41
#
_cell.length_a   1.000
_cell.length_b   1.000
_cell.length_c   1.000
_cell.angle_alpha   90.00
_cell.angle_beta   90.00
_cell.angle_gamma   90.00
#
_symmetry.space_group_name_H-M   'P 1'
#
loop_
_entity.id
_entity.type
_entity.pdbx_description
1 polymer ?
#
loop_
_entity_poly.entity_id
_entity_poly.type
_entity_poly.pdbx_seq_one_letter_code
_entity_poly.pdbx_strand_id
1 'polypeptide(L)'
;MISSSLNQLARQEKTRREILHKSDLVPPLPDLVSRLLQLLGNQDTEPRDLEALLQNDQVLVAKMLAMVNSPFYGLNRTVGTIKEAVMVLGFRGVRSLVLATGTARFLQRDFGAYGHEPRGLWRHAVCVAAGARQLALRCGMPRDDAEQVFVSGLLHDIGKLLLVAYVQADFPVSFCFGIFLCRL
;
A
#
# COMPACT_ATOMS: atom_id res chain seq x y z
N MET A 1 -20.88 -34.71 16.66
CA MET A 1 -20.31 -33.38 16.86
C MET A 1 -18.79 -33.30 16.64
N ILE A 2 -17.97 -34.23 17.15
CA ILE A 2 -16.48 -34.21 17.03
C ILE A 2 -16.02 -34.37 15.57
N SER A 3 -16.67 -35.22 14.76
CA SER A 3 -16.32 -35.44 13.35
C SER A 3 -16.51 -34.19 12.47
N SER A 4 -17.52 -33.35 12.76
CA SER A 4 -17.78 -32.10 12.06
C SER A 4 -16.67 -31.08 12.30
N SER A 5 -16.21 -30.98 13.56
CA SER A 5 -15.12 -30.06 13.96
C SER A 5 -13.76 -30.45 13.34
N LEU A 6 -13.47 -31.77 13.29
CA LEU A 6 -12.24 -32.28 12.67
C LEU A 6 -12.21 -32.01 11.15
N ASN A 7 -13.34 -32.21 10.47
CA ASN A 7 -13.46 -31.89 9.05
C ASN A 7 -13.31 -30.37 8.76
N GLN A 8 -13.82 -29.55 9.65
CA GLN A 8 -13.69 -28.10 9.56
C GLN A 8 -12.23 -27.65 9.75
N LEU A 9 -11.53 -28.20 10.74
CA LEU A 9 -10.11 -27.94 10.98
C LEU A 9 -9.24 -28.39 9.79
N ALA A 10 -9.51 -29.58 9.24
CA ALA A 10 -8.78 -30.09 8.08
C ALA A 10 -8.99 -29.20 6.82
N ARG A 11 -10.21 -28.71 6.59
CA ARG A 11 -10.51 -27.74 5.53
C ARG A 11 -9.75 -26.42 5.73
N GLN A 12 -9.76 -25.90 6.95
CA GLN A 12 -9.04 -24.65 7.27
C GLN A 12 -7.54 -24.78 7.04
N GLU A 13 -6.94 -25.88 7.46
CA GLU A 13 -5.49 -26.13 7.27
C GLU A 13 -5.15 -26.31 5.78
N LYS A 14 -6.01 -26.98 5.01
CA LYS A 14 -5.84 -27.09 3.56
C LYS A 14 -5.89 -25.72 2.89
N THR A 15 -6.91 -24.93 3.19
CA THR A 15 -7.06 -23.56 2.65
C THR A 15 -5.89 -22.67 3.06
N ARG A 16 -5.41 -22.76 4.29
CA ARG A 16 -4.23 -22.04 4.77
C ARG A 16 -2.99 -22.37 3.95
N ARG A 17 -2.72 -23.65 3.68
CA ARG A 17 -1.60 -24.09 2.85
C ARG A 17 -1.72 -23.58 1.41
N GLU A 18 -2.92 -23.67 0.83
CA GLU A 18 -3.19 -23.15 -0.51
C GLU A 18 -2.93 -21.64 -0.62
N ILE A 19 -3.36 -20.86 0.40
CA ILE A 19 -3.10 -19.41 0.46
C ILE A 19 -1.60 -19.13 0.55
N LEU A 20 -0.87 -19.85 1.40
CA LEU A 20 0.57 -19.68 1.55
C LEU A 20 1.34 -20.02 0.27
N HIS A 21 0.93 -21.06 -0.45
CA HIS A 21 1.49 -21.40 -1.76
C HIS A 21 1.15 -20.38 -2.86
N LYS A 22 0.05 -19.65 -2.70
CA LYS A 22 -0.36 -18.60 -3.64
C LYS A 22 0.17 -17.20 -3.29
N SER A 23 0.99 -17.08 -2.25
CA SER A 23 1.65 -15.79 -1.92
C SER A 23 2.48 -15.24 -3.09
N ASP A 24 2.98 -16.12 -3.97
CA ASP A 24 3.67 -15.75 -5.22
C ASP A 24 2.72 -15.11 -6.27
N LEU A 25 1.40 -15.14 -6.04
CA LEU A 25 0.40 -14.51 -6.90
C LEU A 25 0.15 -13.04 -6.60
N VAL A 26 0.81 -12.46 -5.58
CA VAL A 26 0.81 -10.99 -5.43
C VAL A 26 1.49 -10.42 -6.67
N PRO A 27 0.78 -9.63 -7.48
CA PRO A 27 1.39 -9.10 -8.68
C PRO A 27 2.62 -8.29 -8.33
N PRO A 28 3.75 -8.48 -9.02
CA PRO A 28 4.94 -7.67 -8.76
C PRO A 28 4.64 -6.19 -9.02
N LEU A 29 5.35 -5.33 -8.31
CA LEU A 29 5.33 -3.90 -8.62
C LEU A 29 5.79 -3.70 -10.07
N PRO A 30 5.26 -2.68 -10.77
CA PRO A 30 5.77 -2.33 -12.10
C PRO A 30 7.28 -2.12 -12.06
N ASP A 31 7.98 -2.53 -13.12
CA ASP A 31 9.44 -2.43 -13.19
C ASP A 31 9.93 -1.02 -12.90
N LEU A 32 9.25 0.01 -13.44
CA LEU A 32 9.58 1.40 -13.18
C LEU A 32 9.47 1.75 -11.70
N VAL A 33 8.41 1.30 -11.01
CA VAL A 33 8.23 1.53 -9.57
C VAL A 33 9.33 0.83 -8.78
N SER A 34 9.68 -0.39 -9.15
CA SER A 34 10.78 -1.15 -8.51
C SER A 34 12.12 -0.44 -8.68
N ARG A 35 12.43 0.07 -9.88
CA ARG A 35 13.64 0.85 -10.16
C ARG A 35 13.67 2.16 -9.37
N LEU A 36 12.53 2.88 -9.31
CA LEU A 36 12.42 4.11 -8.51
C LEU A 36 12.68 3.82 -7.02
N LEU A 37 12.15 2.73 -6.49
CA LEU A 37 12.38 2.35 -5.08
C LEU A 37 13.84 1.99 -4.81
N GLN A 38 14.51 1.32 -5.74
CA GLN A 38 15.95 1.03 -5.64
C GLN A 38 16.77 2.34 -5.65
N LEU A 39 16.46 3.23 -6.58
CA LEU A 39 17.12 4.53 -6.67
C LEU A 39 16.94 5.35 -5.39
N LEU A 40 15.71 5.43 -4.88
CA LEU A 40 15.37 6.14 -3.64
C LEU A 40 15.95 5.47 -2.36
N GLY A 41 16.47 4.25 -2.47
CA GLY A 41 17.20 3.55 -1.40
C GLY A 41 18.68 3.87 -1.37
N ASN A 42 19.24 4.46 -2.43
CA ASN A 42 20.63 4.83 -2.51
C ASN A 42 20.84 6.25 -1.93
N GLN A 43 21.83 6.42 -1.07
CA GLN A 43 22.15 7.69 -0.41
C GLN A 43 22.75 8.73 -1.37
N ASP A 44 23.38 8.29 -2.47
CA ASP A 44 24.01 9.16 -3.46
C ASP A 44 23.05 9.64 -4.55
N THR A 45 21.76 9.29 -4.47
CA THR A 45 20.75 9.65 -5.47
C THR A 45 20.44 11.14 -5.43
N GLU A 46 20.50 11.76 -6.60
CA GLU A 46 20.10 13.16 -6.81
C GLU A 46 18.68 13.27 -7.41
N PRO A 47 17.98 14.41 -7.23
CA PRO A 47 16.67 14.63 -7.84
C PRO A 47 16.65 14.44 -9.36
N ARG A 48 17.73 14.78 -10.05
CA ARG A 48 17.88 14.62 -11.51
C ARG A 48 17.80 13.14 -11.96
N ASP A 49 18.27 12.22 -11.11
CA ASP A 49 18.25 10.79 -11.43
C ASP A 49 16.81 10.25 -11.43
N LEU A 50 15.98 10.76 -10.51
CA LEU A 50 14.54 10.47 -10.48
C LEU A 50 13.83 11.05 -11.71
N GLU A 51 14.14 12.28 -12.08
CA GLU A 51 13.56 12.93 -13.26
C GLU A 51 13.92 12.16 -14.53
N ALA A 52 15.18 11.75 -14.69
CA ALA A 52 15.64 10.95 -15.83
C ALA A 52 14.92 9.61 -15.95
N LEU A 53 14.66 8.95 -14.83
CA LEU A 53 13.93 7.68 -14.83
C LEU A 53 12.43 7.87 -15.11
N LEU A 54 11.84 8.98 -14.65
CA LEU A 54 10.41 9.28 -14.78
C LEU A 54 10.02 9.97 -16.10
N GLN A 55 10.98 10.50 -16.86
CA GLN A 55 10.70 11.27 -18.09
C GLN A 55 9.87 10.50 -19.13
N ASN A 56 9.92 9.16 -19.10
CA ASN A 56 9.21 8.30 -20.04
C ASN A 56 7.82 7.85 -19.53
N ASP A 57 7.43 8.18 -18.29
CA ASP A 57 6.13 7.82 -17.72
C ASP A 57 5.42 9.05 -17.13
N GLN A 58 4.91 9.88 -18.04
CA GLN A 58 4.15 11.09 -17.68
C GLN A 58 2.89 10.77 -16.87
N VAL A 59 2.31 9.57 -17.03
CA VAL A 59 1.11 9.16 -16.28
C VAL A 59 1.46 8.95 -14.81
N LEU A 60 2.59 8.31 -14.54
CA LEU A 60 3.07 8.13 -13.16
C LEU A 60 3.43 9.48 -12.53
N VAL A 61 4.14 10.35 -13.26
CA VAL A 61 4.45 11.71 -12.81
C VAL A 61 3.18 12.49 -12.47
N ALA A 62 2.18 12.50 -13.36
CA ALA A 62 0.92 13.21 -13.11
C ALA A 62 0.20 12.68 -11.86
N LYS A 63 0.16 11.36 -11.65
CA LYS A 63 -0.42 10.74 -10.44
C LYS A 63 0.35 11.12 -9.18
N MET A 64 1.68 11.13 -9.23
CA MET A 64 2.52 11.55 -8.11
C MET A 64 2.29 13.02 -7.78
N LEU A 65 2.25 13.91 -8.77
CA LEU A 65 1.99 15.34 -8.57
C LEU A 65 0.56 15.59 -8.06
N ALA A 66 -0.43 14.87 -8.56
CA ALA A 66 -1.80 14.94 -8.04
C ALA A 66 -1.87 14.52 -6.56
N MET A 67 -1.13 13.50 -6.18
CA MET A 67 -1.10 13.02 -4.79
C MET A 67 -0.39 14.00 -3.87
N VAL A 68 0.79 14.53 -4.25
CA VAL A 68 1.53 15.48 -3.42
C VAL A 68 0.77 16.80 -3.22
N ASN A 69 -0.01 17.22 -4.21
CA ASN A 69 -0.87 18.40 -4.15
C ASN A 69 -2.21 18.17 -3.46
N SER A 70 -2.50 16.95 -3.02
CA SER A 70 -3.74 16.65 -2.32
C SER A 70 -3.75 17.30 -0.93
N PRO A 71 -4.93 17.56 -0.36
CA PRO A 71 -5.07 18.09 1.01
C PRO A 71 -4.33 17.26 2.07
N PHE A 72 -4.03 15.99 1.75
CA PHE A 72 -3.26 15.10 2.62
C PHE A 72 -1.88 15.63 3.00
N TYR A 73 -1.15 16.20 2.03
CA TYR A 73 0.17 16.79 2.32
C TYR A 73 0.07 18.20 2.91
N GLY A 74 -1.09 18.87 2.79
CA GLY A 74 -1.37 20.17 3.38
C GLY A 74 -0.40 21.26 2.92
N LEU A 75 0.08 21.18 1.67
CA LEU A 75 1.03 22.14 1.14
C LEU A 75 0.33 23.47 0.84
N ASN A 76 0.98 24.58 1.23
CA ASN A 76 0.49 25.94 0.96
C ASN A 76 0.78 26.42 -0.48
N ARG A 77 1.48 25.60 -1.27
CA ARG A 77 1.82 25.89 -2.67
C ARG A 77 1.68 24.63 -3.52
N THR A 78 1.40 24.84 -4.80
CA THR A 78 1.38 23.75 -5.77
C THR A 78 2.79 23.31 -6.13
N VAL A 79 3.00 22.00 -6.14
CA VAL A 79 4.24 21.34 -6.59
C VAL A 79 4.05 20.92 -8.05
N GLY A 80 4.89 21.45 -8.93
CA GLY A 80 4.78 21.23 -10.38
C GLY A 80 5.76 20.21 -10.94
N THR A 81 6.83 19.88 -10.19
CA THR A 81 7.92 19.01 -10.67
C THR A 81 8.31 17.98 -9.62
N ILE A 82 8.95 16.88 -10.06
CA ILE A 82 9.50 15.87 -9.15
C ILE A 82 10.62 16.44 -8.29
N LYS A 83 11.44 17.34 -8.84
CA LYS A 83 12.46 18.06 -8.09
C LYS A 83 11.87 18.85 -6.94
N GLU A 84 10.79 19.59 -7.19
CA GLU A 84 10.07 20.31 -6.13
C GLU A 84 9.46 19.35 -5.10
N ALA A 85 8.93 18.21 -5.53
CA ALA A 85 8.43 17.18 -4.63
C ALA A 85 9.53 16.67 -3.70
N VAL A 86 10.73 16.41 -4.23
CA VAL A 86 11.91 16.03 -3.42
C VAL A 86 12.29 17.13 -2.44
N MET A 87 12.30 18.40 -2.87
CA MET A 87 12.63 19.52 -1.98
C MET A 87 11.63 19.69 -0.83
N VAL A 88 10.34 19.40 -1.07
CA VAL A 88 9.27 19.58 -0.08
C VAL A 88 9.10 18.37 0.83
N LEU A 89 9.14 17.16 0.27
CA LEU A 89 8.85 15.92 0.97
C LEU A 89 10.11 15.18 1.43
N GLY A 90 11.26 15.49 0.86
CA GLY A 90 12.48 14.69 0.96
C GLY A 90 12.39 13.38 0.16
N PHE A 91 13.49 12.64 0.06
CA PHE A 91 13.55 11.36 -0.66
C PHE A 91 12.62 10.30 -0.04
N ARG A 92 12.49 10.25 1.29
CA ARG A 92 11.60 9.31 1.99
C ARG A 92 10.13 9.59 1.68
N GLY A 93 9.72 10.87 1.66
CA GLY A 93 8.36 11.25 1.27
C GLY A 93 8.06 10.90 -0.20
N VAL A 94 9.02 11.11 -1.10
CA VAL A 94 8.87 10.70 -2.51
C VAL A 94 8.80 9.17 -2.62
N ARG A 95 9.54 8.42 -1.81
CA ARG A 95 9.44 6.96 -1.75
C ARG A 95 8.04 6.51 -1.34
N SER A 96 7.46 7.13 -0.31
CA SER A 96 6.08 6.87 0.12
C SER A 96 5.08 7.14 -1.01
N LEU A 97 5.29 8.22 -1.76
CA LEU A 97 4.48 8.62 -2.90
C LEU A 97 4.58 7.60 -4.05
N VAL A 98 5.79 7.12 -4.38
CA VAL A 98 6.03 6.09 -5.40
C VAL A 98 5.32 4.77 -5.01
N LEU A 99 5.43 4.35 -3.75
CA LEU A 99 4.73 3.17 -3.24
C LEU A 99 3.22 3.33 -3.33
N ALA A 100 2.68 4.47 -2.91
CA ALA A 100 1.25 4.74 -2.98
C ALA A 100 0.74 4.68 -4.41
N THR A 101 1.38 5.35 -5.36
CA THR A 101 0.97 5.35 -6.77
C THR A 101 1.16 3.98 -7.42
N GLY A 102 2.24 3.27 -7.10
CA GLY A 102 2.54 1.94 -7.65
C GLY A 102 1.59 0.85 -7.18
N THR A 103 1.15 0.91 -5.92
CA THR A 103 0.19 -0.06 -5.35
C THR A 103 -1.26 0.24 -5.69
N ALA A 104 -1.58 1.48 -6.10
CA ALA A 104 -2.93 1.92 -6.42
C ALA A 104 -3.67 0.97 -7.38
N ARG A 105 -3.00 0.52 -8.44
CA ARG A 105 -3.61 -0.35 -9.46
C ARG A 105 -4.06 -1.70 -8.89
N PHE A 106 -3.43 -2.19 -7.83
CA PHE A 106 -3.80 -3.46 -7.19
C PHE A 106 -4.93 -3.25 -6.19
N LEU A 107 -4.85 -2.18 -5.40
CA LEU A 107 -5.82 -1.86 -4.36
C LEU A 107 -7.11 -1.20 -4.91
N GLN A 108 -7.11 -0.77 -6.18
CA GLN A 108 -8.29 -0.22 -6.86
C GLN A 108 -9.16 -1.28 -7.55
N ARG A 109 -8.79 -2.57 -7.46
CA ARG A 109 -9.60 -3.67 -7.96
C ARG A 109 -10.92 -3.77 -7.20
N ASP A 110 -11.80 -4.61 -7.69
CA ASP A 110 -13.06 -4.91 -7.00
C ASP A 110 -12.79 -5.80 -5.77
N PHE A 111 -13.19 -5.29 -4.62
CA PHE A 111 -13.17 -5.96 -3.34
C PHE A 111 -14.58 -6.03 -2.73
N GLY A 112 -15.61 -6.14 -3.56
CA GLY A 112 -17.01 -6.26 -3.14
C GLY A 112 -17.24 -7.41 -2.15
N ALA A 113 -16.46 -8.49 -2.26
CA ALA A 113 -16.48 -9.59 -1.30
C ALA A 113 -16.18 -9.17 0.15
N TYR A 114 -15.46 -8.06 0.36
CA TYR A 114 -15.20 -7.46 1.67
C TYR A 114 -16.17 -6.31 2.00
N GLY A 115 -17.22 -6.10 1.23
CA GLY A 115 -18.16 -5.00 1.40
C GLY A 115 -17.59 -3.64 0.98
N HIS A 116 -16.48 -3.61 0.25
CA HIS A 116 -15.93 -2.38 -0.28
C HIS A 116 -16.60 -1.99 -1.59
N GLU A 117 -16.96 -0.70 -1.71
CA GLU A 117 -17.27 -0.10 -3.00
C GLU A 117 -16.06 -0.13 -3.94
N PRO A 118 -16.23 0.04 -5.26
CA PRO A 118 -15.14 0.19 -6.19
C PRO A 118 -14.11 1.22 -5.69
N ARG A 119 -12.83 0.87 -5.70
CA ARG A 119 -11.72 1.65 -5.11
C ARG A 119 -11.80 1.85 -3.57
N GLY A 120 -12.73 1.21 -2.88
CA GLY A 120 -12.92 1.38 -1.44
C GLY A 120 -11.70 0.97 -0.64
N LEU A 121 -11.08 -0.16 -0.97
CA LEU A 121 -9.85 -0.62 -0.32
C LEU A 121 -8.68 0.36 -0.51
N TRP A 122 -8.54 0.94 -1.70
CA TRP A 122 -7.53 1.97 -1.96
C TRP A 122 -7.77 3.22 -1.11
N ARG A 123 -9.00 3.74 -1.08
CA ARG A 123 -9.34 4.89 -0.24
C ARG A 123 -9.06 4.61 1.23
N HIS A 124 -9.48 3.44 1.72
CA HIS A 124 -9.21 3.01 3.09
C HIS A 124 -7.71 2.99 3.39
N ALA A 125 -6.91 2.34 2.56
CA ALA A 125 -5.47 2.25 2.73
C ALA A 125 -4.80 3.63 2.78
N VAL A 126 -5.18 4.54 1.89
CA VAL A 126 -4.65 5.93 1.88
C VAL A 126 -5.09 6.70 3.12
N CYS A 127 -6.36 6.59 3.54
CA CYS A 127 -6.84 7.26 4.75
C CYS A 127 -6.13 6.75 6.02
N VAL A 128 -5.91 5.43 6.14
CA VAL A 128 -5.17 4.85 7.27
C VAL A 128 -3.71 5.32 7.25
N ALA A 129 -3.05 5.26 6.11
CA ALA A 129 -1.68 5.75 5.95
C ALA A 129 -1.54 7.23 6.34
N ALA A 130 -2.47 8.05 5.84
CA ALA A 130 -2.55 9.46 6.12
C ALA A 130 -2.75 9.76 7.61
N GLY A 131 -3.74 9.13 8.21
CA GLY A 131 -4.06 9.30 9.62
C GLY A 131 -2.92 8.85 10.54
N ALA A 132 -2.34 7.69 10.25
CA ALA A 132 -1.21 7.14 11.01
C ALA A 132 0.02 8.07 10.95
N ARG A 133 0.37 8.57 9.75
CA ARG A 133 1.45 9.56 9.59
C ARG A 133 1.18 10.84 10.38
N GLN A 134 -0.01 11.40 10.29
CA GLN A 134 -0.36 12.62 11.01
C GLN A 134 -0.32 12.44 12.54
N LEU A 135 -0.80 11.30 13.03
CA LEU A 135 -0.68 10.94 14.44
C LEU A 135 0.78 10.84 14.86
N ALA A 136 1.62 10.13 14.10
CA ALA A 136 3.05 10.00 14.37
C ALA A 136 3.72 11.36 14.48
N LEU A 137 3.46 12.28 13.54
CA LEU A 137 4.00 13.65 13.58
C LEU A 137 3.52 14.44 14.81
N ARG A 138 2.23 14.31 15.16
CA ARG A 138 1.67 14.97 16.35
C ARG A 138 2.22 14.42 17.66
N CYS A 139 2.62 13.15 17.68
CA CYS A 139 3.31 12.52 18.80
C CYS A 139 4.81 12.87 18.86
N GLY A 140 5.30 13.77 17.99
CA GLY A 140 6.70 14.20 17.97
C GLY A 140 7.64 13.25 17.25
N MET A 141 7.12 12.29 16.48
CA MET A 141 7.96 11.38 15.69
C MET A 141 8.69 12.15 14.58
N PRO A 142 9.98 11.87 14.31
CA PRO A 142 10.70 12.45 13.20
C PRO A 142 9.97 12.22 11.86
N ARG A 143 10.06 13.18 10.94
CA ARG A 143 9.39 13.09 9.63
C ARG A 143 9.71 11.80 8.90
N ASP A 144 10.95 11.40 8.92
CA ASP A 144 11.44 10.20 8.25
C ASP A 144 10.79 8.91 8.77
N ASP A 145 10.58 8.83 10.08
CA ASP A 145 9.94 7.69 10.72
C ASP A 145 8.42 7.73 10.47
N ALA A 146 7.82 8.93 10.46
CA ALA A 146 6.42 9.11 10.10
C ALA A 146 6.13 8.67 8.64
N GLU A 147 7.10 8.78 7.71
CA GLU A 147 6.98 8.22 6.36
C GLU A 147 6.97 6.67 6.37
N GLN A 148 7.69 6.02 7.28
CA GLN A 148 7.60 4.56 7.44
C GLN A 148 6.24 4.14 8.00
N VAL A 149 5.70 4.90 8.94
CA VAL A 149 4.33 4.70 9.46
C VAL A 149 3.30 4.86 8.34
N PHE A 150 3.47 5.83 7.45
CA PHE A 150 2.64 5.96 6.25
C PHE A 150 2.65 4.69 5.40
N VAL A 151 3.85 4.18 5.07
CA VAL A 151 3.99 2.96 4.25
C VAL A 151 3.34 1.76 4.95
N SER A 152 3.53 1.62 6.26
CA SER A 152 2.91 0.55 7.05
C SER A 152 1.38 0.63 7.01
N GLY A 153 0.83 1.84 7.18
CA GLY A 153 -0.60 2.09 7.05
C GLY A 153 -1.14 1.85 5.64
N LEU A 154 -0.36 2.13 4.60
CA LEU A 154 -0.74 1.88 3.21
C LEU A 154 -0.84 0.39 2.90
N LEU A 155 0.06 -0.42 3.47
CA LEU A 155 0.19 -1.85 3.16
C LEU A 155 -0.49 -2.77 4.19
N HIS A 156 -1.07 -2.24 5.27
CA HIS A 156 -1.61 -3.03 6.38
C HIS A 156 -2.63 -4.10 5.93
N ASP A 157 -3.37 -3.81 4.89
CA ASP A 157 -4.42 -4.68 4.34
C ASP A 157 -4.02 -5.39 3.02
N ILE A 158 -2.73 -5.36 2.65
CA ILE A 158 -2.26 -5.94 1.38
C ILE A 158 -2.62 -7.44 1.25
N GLY A 159 -2.74 -8.15 2.37
CA GLY A 159 -3.15 -9.54 2.41
C GLY A 159 -4.56 -9.81 1.84
N LYS A 160 -5.44 -8.80 1.80
CA LYS A 160 -6.76 -8.91 1.19
C LYS A 160 -6.69 -9.25 -0.31
N LEU A 161 -5.60 -8.86 -1.00
CA LEU A 161 -5.35 -9.23 -2.41
C LEU A 161 -5.28 -10.75 -2.60
N LEU A 162 -4.73 -11.48 -1.64
CA LEU A 162 -4.61 -12.94 -1.69
C LEU A 162 -5.91 -13.63 -1.27
N LEU A 163 -6.59 -13.04 -0.29
CA LEU A 163 -7.74 -13.65 0.34
C LEU A 163 -9.04 -13.44 -0.45
N VAL A 164 -9.10 -12.44 -1.34
CA VAL A 164 -10.34 -12.07 -2.06
C VAL A 164 -10.98 -13.25 -2.80
N ALA A 165 -10.16 -14.13 -3.39
CA ALA A 165 -10.64 -15.31 -4.11
C ALA A 165 -11.29 -16.36 -3.19
N TYR A 166 -11.02 -16.32 -1.89
CA TYR A 166 -11.52 -17.28 -0.90
C TYR A 166 -12.72 -16.76 -0.11
N VAL A 167 -12.85 -15.44 0.03
CA VAL A 167 -13.97 -14.81 0.75
C VAL A 167 -15.30 -15.02 0.02
N GLN A 168 -15.28 -15.13 -1.31
CA GLN A 168 -16.49 -15.37 -2.11
C GLN A 168 -17.03 -16.79 -2.00
N ALA A 169 -16.20 -17.76 -1.58
CA ALA A 169 -16.56 -19.17 -1.69
C ALA A 169 -17.17 -19.75 -0.42
N ASP A 170 -16.69 -19.42 0.80
CA ASP A 170 -17.12 -20.17 2.02
C ASP A 170 -16.91 -19.44 3.37
N PHE A 171 -16.41 -18.20 3.42
CA PHE A 171 -16.09 -17.56 4.70
C PHE A 171 -16.84 -16.24 4.93
N PRO A 172 -17.61 -16.13 6.04
CA PRO A 172 -18.14 -14.82 6.45
C PRO A 172 -16.99 -13.86 6.79
N VAL A 173 -17.18 -12.60 6.46
CA VAL A 173 -16.19 -11.49 6.60
C VAL A 173 -15.57 -11.42 8.01
N SER A 174 -16.30 -11.87 9.05
CA SER A 174 -15.84 -11.96 10.44
C SER A 174 -14.63 -12.89 10.65
N PHE A 175 -14.37 -13.82 9.74
CA PHE A 175 -13.26 -14.77 9.86
C PHE A 175 -11.91 -14.16 9.42
N CYS A 176 -11.93 -13.19 8.50
CA CYS A 176 -10.72 -12.52 8.04
C CYS A 176 -10.08 -11.64 9.12
N PHE A 177 -10.85 -11.10 10.05
CA PHE A 177 -10.34 -10.31 11.18
C PHE A 177 -9.56 -11.16 12.20
N GLY A 178 -9.95 -12.43 12.41
CA GLY A 178 -9.32 -13.31 13.40
C GLY A 178 -7.93 -13.81 13.00
N ILE A 179 -7.63 -13.95 11.71
CA ILE A 179 -6.35 -14.50 11.24
C ILE A 179 -5.22 -13.47 11.38
N PHE A 180 -5.53 -12.18 11.30
CA PHE A 180 -4.53 -11.10 11.37
C PHE A 180 -4.19 -10.70 12.82
N LEU A 181 -5.12 -10.84 13.76
CA LEU A 181 -4.92 -10.48 15.18
C LEU A 181 -4.15 -11.53 16.00
N CYS A 182 -3.94 -12.74 15.49
CA CYS A 182 -3.29 -13.83 16.25
C CYS A 182 -1.74 -13.86 16.11
N ARG A 183 -1.12 -12.84 15.51
CA ARG A 183 0.35 -12.76 15.35
C ARG A 183 0.93 -11.34 15.57
N LEU A 184 0.36 -10.57 16.47
CA LEU A 184 1.01 -9.46 17.18
C LEU A 184 1.19 -9.89 18.68
#